data_5117a0e445830ed4c40541c9b0c58908
#
_entry.id   5117a0e445830ed4c40541c9b0c58908
#
_cell.length_a   1.000
_cell.length_b   1.000
_cell.length_c   1.000
_cell.angle_alpha   90.00
_cell.angle_beta   90.00
_cell.angle_gamma   90.00
#
_symmetry.space_group_name_H-M   'P 1'
#
loop_
_entity.id
_entity.type
_entity.pdbx_description
1 polymer ?
#
loop_
_entity_poly.entity_id
_entity_poly.type
_entity_poly.pdbx_seq_one_letter_code
_entity_poly.pdbx_strand_id
1 'polypeptide(L)'
;MKKQAKPFRLDIKPTKSDTKPSAETDIFPVVGIGASAGWLNTFTQLLHAQPMNTDMAFIVVQHLDPKHIRLLPELMARETVMPVIEARDGLNIKRNHIYVMPPSTHSLTLLHGVLHLIQRPEGRGKYLPIDHFLKSLAQDRQNNAIGVILSGTASDGALGLQAIKATGGITFAQSENPCEFSDIPNNAIAAGDVDFILTPKEIAEKLAFIAHYPHLKFPLFNVESKATTQEDEELKKIFQLLREHIGIDFTGYKKNTILRRIKRRMAMHQLNRMTDYIKFLQTHPKEQDMLFHDMLINVTSFFREPETIEALKKEIFPQIIQQKSNVGTIRIWIPACSTGEEAYSVAIALFEFLGTQVNTMHIQIFASDVNKQAIDKARQAIYSQSIEEAVNPGRLQQFFVKKKSGYQICQAIRDVCDFAIHNALQDPPFP
;
A
#
# COMPACT_ATOMS: atom_id res chain seq x y z
N MET A 1 -27.88 33.77 20.10
CA MET A 1 -26.49 33.60 20.53
C MET A 1 -26.16 32.11 20.54
N LYS A 2 -25.53 31.60 19.47
CA LYS A 2 -25.05 30.21 19.38
C LYS A 2 -23.54 30.20 19.62
N LYS A 3 -23.08 29.53 20.66
CA LYS A 3 -21.67 29.39 21.00
C LYS A 3 -21.00 28.47 19.97
N GLN A 4 -19.99 28.98 19.26
CA GLN A 4 -19.09 28.24 18.42
C GLN A 4 -18.20 27.35 19.30
N ALA A 5 -18.16 26.04 19.03
CA ALA A 5 -17.23 25.11 19.64
C ALA A 5 -15.85 25.30 19.00
N LYS A 6 -14.84 25.51 19.84
CA LYS A 6 -13.41 25.59 19.42
C LYS A 6 -12.91 24.18 19.08
N PRO A 7 -11.99 24.05 18.10
CA PRO A 7 -11.37 22.76 17.79
C PRO A 7 -10.48 22.31 18.95
N PHE A 8 -10.62 21.03 19.28
CA PHE A 8 -9.87 20.36 20.34
C PHE A 8 -8.40 20.18 19.88
N ARG A 9 -7.49 20.97 20.42
CA ARG A 9 -6.04 20.75 20.32
C ARG A 9 -5.62 19.90 21.52
N LEU A 10 -5.08 18.72 21.25
CA LEU A 10 -4.38 17.92 22.25
C LEU A 10 -3.00 18.56 22.53
N ASP A 11 -2.92 19.35 23.58
CA ASP A 11 -1.64 19.78 24.18
C ASP A 11 -1.06 18.61 24.99
N ILE A 12 -0.29 17.75 24.35
CA ILE A 12 0.54 16.77 25.05
C ILE A 12 1.78 17.50 25.54
N LYS A 13 1.79 17.92 26.80
CA LYS A 13 3.01 18.38 27.48
C LYS A 13 3.95 17.18 27.62
N PRO A 14 5.21 17.24 27.16
CA PRO A 14 6.17 16.18 27.42
C PRO A 14 6.51 16.18 28.91
N THR A 15 6.16 15.13 29.62
CA THR A 15 6.74 14.81 30.92
C THR A 15 8.20 14.48 30.70
N LYS A 16 9.11 15.29 31.24
CA LYS A 16 10.52 14.99 31.31
C LYS A 16 10.70 13.75 32.20
N SER A 17 10.96 12.62 31.59
CA SER A 17 11.69 11.51 32.17
C SER A 17 13.06 11.48 31.49
N ASP A 18 14.08 11.84 32.29
CA ASP A 18 15.48 11.72 31.92
C ASP A 18 15.84 10.22 31.79
N THR A 19 15.64 9.67 30.59
CA THR A 19 16.33 8.46 30.15
C THR A 19 16.86 8.75 28.75
N LYS A 20 18.19 8.88 28.66
CA LYS A 20 18.91 8.91 27.40
C LYS A 20 18.44 7.77 26.51
N PRO A 21 18.09 7.98 25.24
CA PRO A 21 17.90 6.90 24.30
C PRO A 21 19.28 6.33 23.93
N SER A 22 19.70 5.30 24.66
CA SER A 22 20.80 4.44 24.29
C SER A 22 20.20 3.08 23.89
N ALA A 23 19.89 2.92 22.63
CA ALA A 23 19.94 1.67 21.89
C ALA A 23 19.62 2.02 20.44
N GLU A 24 20.54 1.76 19.55
CA GLU A 24 20.23 1.50 18.15
C GLU A 24 19.03 0.55 18.18
N THR A 25 17.88 1.01 17.70
CA THR A 25 16.68 0.15 17.61
C THR A 25 17.05 -0.96 16.64
N ASP A 26 17.24 -2.16 17.18
CA ASP A 26 17.56 -3.37 16.42
C ASP A 26 16.43 -3.64 15.44
N ILE A 27 16.59 -3.16 14.19
CA ILE A 27 15.57 -3.23 13.15
C ILE A 27 15.64 -4.60 12.50
N PHE A 28 14.55 -5.33 12.55
CA PHE A 28 14.38 -6.66 11.96
C PHE A 28 13.10 -6.74 11.14
N PRO A 29 13.02 -7.69 10.20
CA PRO A 29 11.80 -7.88 9.41
C PRO A 29 10.60 -8.28 10.27
N VAL A 30 9.44 -7.72 9.93
CA VAL A 30 8.18 -8.03 10.60
C VAL A 30 7.16 -8.50 9.58
N VAL A 31 6.59 -9.66 9.84
CA VAL A 31 5.58 -10.30 9.00
C VAL A 31 4.20 -10.05 9.56
N GLY A 32 3.39 -9.26 8.86
CA GLY A 32 1.98 -9.09 9.14
C GLY A 32 1.16 -10.12 8.37
N ILE A 33 0.40 -10.95 9.07
CA ILE A 33 -0.41 -12.03 8.49
C ILE A 33 -1.87 -11.71 8.67
N GLY A 34 -2.56 -11.49 7.55
CA GLY A 34 -4.00 -11.29 7.49
C GLY A 34 -4.75 -12.55 7.11
N ALA A 35 -5.79 -12.90 7.85
CA ALA A 35 -6.62 -14.07 7.57
C ALA A 35 -8.04 -13.92 8.14
N SER A 36 -8.98 -14.79 7.70
CA SER A 36 -10.35 -14.84 8.22
C SER A 36 -10.84 -16.31 8.28
N ALA A 37 -11.91 -16.69 7.62
CA ALA A 37 -12.44 -18.07 7.63
C ALA A 37 -11.40 -19.09 7.11
N GLY A 38 -11.37 -20.30 7.67
CA GLY A 38 -10.46 -21.39 7.25
C GLY A 38 -8.98 -21.20 7.62
N TRP A 39 -8.66 -20.14 8.34
CA TRP A 39 -7.28 -19.72 8.60
C TRP A 39 -6.46 -20.69 9.45
N LEU A 40 -7.06 -21.42 10.39
CA LEU A 40 -6.32 -22.25 11.35
C LEU A 40 -5.50 -23.33 10.65
N ASN A 41 -6.13 -24.09 9.75
CA ASN A 41 -5.45 -25.12 8.96
C ASN A 41 -4.32 -24.51 8.10
N THR A 42 -4.59 -23.41 7.44
CA THR A 42 -3.62 -22.69 6.61
C THR A 42 -2.43 -22.17 7.41
N PHE A 43 -2.71 -21.59 8.59
CA PHE A 43 -1.69 -21.06 9.47
C PHE A 43 -0.84 -22.18 10.10
N THR A 44 -1.46 -23.30 10.51
CA THR A 44 -0.74 -24.50 10.97
C THR A 44 0.24 -25.01 9.92
N GLN A 45 -0.17 -25.09 8.65
CA GLN A 45 0.73 -25.48 7.56
C GLN A 45 1.92 -24.52 7.41
N LEU A 46 1.68 -23.21 7.53
CA LEU A 46 2.74 -22.20 7.50
C LEU A 46 3.70 -22.36 8.68
N LEU A 47 3.17 -22.51 9.90
CA LEU A 47 3.99 -22.67 11.11
C LEU A 47 4.84 -23.93 11.11
N HIS A 48 4.29 -25.08 10.68
CA HIS A 48 5.02 -26.34 10.62
C HIS A 48 6.19 -26.29 9.63
N ALA A 49 6.07 -25.50 8.57
CA ALA A 49 7.12 -25.35 7.58
C ALA A 49 8.12 -24.22 7.93
N GLN A 50 7.81 -23.40 8.96
CA GLN A 50 8.63 -22.25 9.33
C GLN A 50 9.76 -22.66 10.27
N PRO A 51 11.05 -22.33 9.97
CA PRO A 51 12.15 -22.53 10.91
C PRO A 51 11.99 -21.72 12.19
N MET A 52 12.52 -22.25 13.31
CA MET A 52 12.42 -21.61 14.63
C MET A 52 13.18 -20.28 14.73
N ASN A 53 14.27 -20.16 14.01
CA ASN A 53 15.17 -18.98 14.05
C ASN A 53 15.15 -18.27 12.69
N THR A 54 14.20 -17.38 12.53
CA THR A 54 14.04 -16.56 11.31
C THR A 54 14.53 -15.12 11.50
N ASP A 55 14.89 -14.74 12.73
CA ASP A 55 15.16 -13.33 13.07
C ASP A 55 14.01 -12.37 12.72
N MET A 56 12.79 -12.87 12.52
CA MET A 56 11.58 -12.10 12.23
C MET A 56 10.62 -12.09 13.41
N ALA A 57 9.72 -11.10 13.48
CA ALA A 57 8.50 -11.18 14.28
C ALA A 57 7.29 -11.42 13.38
N PHE A 58 6.31 -12.14 13.88
CA PHE A 58 5.07 -12.46 13.18
C PHE A 58 3.89 -11.83 13.93
N ILE A 59 3.02 -11.12 13.23
CA ILE A 59 1.84 -10.49 13.82
C ILE A 59 0.61 -10.94 13.04
N VAL A 60 -0.28 -11.64 13.72
CA VAL A 60 -1.48 -12.24 13.15
C VAL A 60 -2.68 -11.36 13.44
N VAL A 61 -3.33 -10.91 12.37
CA VAL A 61 -4.53 -10.07 12.41
C VAL A 61 -5.67 -10.80 11.73
N GLN A 62 -6.80 -10.88 12.41
CA GLN A 62 -7.94 -11.65 11.94
C GLN A 62 -9.25 -10.89 12.04
N HIS A 63 -10.17 -11.24 11.12
CA HIS A 63 -11.58 -10.93 11.28
C HIS A 63 -12.22 -11.96 12.21
N LEU A 64 -12.41 -11.61 13.47
CA LEU A 64 -12.94 -12.52 14.46
C LEU A 64 -14.24 -12.02 15.09
N ASP A 65 -15.22 -12.93 15.24
CA ASP A 65 -16.35 -12.68 16.10
C ASP A 65 -15.88 -12.70 17.56
N PRO A 66 -16.17 -11.65 18.35
CA PRO A 66 -15.72 -11.55 19.76
C PRO A 66 -16.11 -12.75 20.63
N LYS A 67 -17.07 -13.56 20.21
CA LYS A 67 -17.61 -14.67 21.01
C LYS A 67 -16.79 -15.97 20.96
N HIS A 68 -15.85 -16.15 20.03
CA HIS A 68 -15.28 -17.48 19.74
C HIS A 68 -13.80 -17.67 20.07
N ILE A 69 -13.04 -16.70 20.72
CA ILE A 69 -11.58 -16.77 20.59
C ILE A 69 -10.78 -16.45 21.87
N ARG A 70 -11.13 -17.04 22.97
CA ARG A 70 -10.21 -17.03 24.14
C ARG A 70 -9.07 -18.07 24.04
N LEU A 71 -9.15 -19.04 23.13
CA LEU A 71 -8.22 -20.17 23.03
C LEU A 71 -7.21 -20.06 21.87
N LEU A 72 -7.23 -18.96 21.11
CA LEU A 72 -6.44 -18.84 19.89
C LEU A 72 -4.91 -18.88 20.13
N PRO A 73 -4.34 -18.07 21.06
CA PRO A 73 -2.91 -18.14 21.34
C PRO A 73 -2.48 -19.53 21.85
N GLU A 74 -3.32 -20.20 22.61
CA GLU A 74 -3.05 -21.55 23.14
C GLU A 74 -3.06 -22.61 22.04
N LEU A 75 -3.99 -22.53 21.08
CA LEU A 75 -4.04 -23.41 19.93
C LEU A 75 -2.80 -23.23 19.05
N MET A 76 -2.42 -21.99 18.78
CA MET A 76 -1.23 -21.67 17.98
C MET A 76 0.06 -22.12 18.68
N ALA A 77 0.15 -21.96 20.00
CA ALA A 77 1.31 -22.38 20.78
C ALA A 77 1.57 -23.91 20.74
N ARG A 78 0.58 -24.71 20.39
CA ARG A 78 0.74 -26.16 20.20
C ARG A 78 1.38 -26.52 18.85
N GLU A 79 1.26 -25.63 17.88
CA GLU A 79 1.69 -25.85 16.49
C GLU A 79 3.07 -25.26 16.19
N THR A 80 3.69 -24.58 17.15
CA THR A 80 5.01 -23.98 16.98
C THR A 80 5.80 -23.96 18.28
N VAL A 81 7.12 -23.92 18.16
CA VAL A 81 8.05 -23.72 19.28
C VAL A 81 8.36 -22.23 19.52
N MET A 82 7.97 -21.34 18.63
CA MET A 82 8.10 -19.90 18.84
C MET A 82 7.11 -19.45 19.92
N PRO A 83 7.52 -18.53 20.81
CA PRO A 83 6.60 -17.94 21.80
C PRO A 83 5.42 -17.25 21.11
N VAL A 84 4.19 -17.66 21.47
CA VAL A 84 2.94 -17.05 21.02
C VAL A 84 2.38 -16.17 22.11
N ILE A 85 2.17 -14.89 21.81
CA ILE A 85 1.78 -13.88 22.79
C ILE A 85 0.55 -13.13 22.26
N GLU A 86 -0.47 -12.97 23.11
CA GLU A 86 -1.59 -12.07 22.81
C GLU A 86 -1.10 -10.62 22.82
N ALA A 87 -1.38 -9.87 21.76
CA ALA A 87 -0.98 -8.48 21.63
C ALA A 87 -1.69 -7.61 22.69
N ARG A 88 -0.93 -6.71 23.33
CA ARG A 88 -1.41 -5.77 24.34
C ARG A 88 -0.88 -4.37 24.00
N ASP A 89 -1.58 -3.37 24.46
CA ASP A 89 -1.14 -1.99 24.31
C ASP A 89 0.21 -1.75 24.97
N GLY A 90 1.12 -1.07 24.27
CA GLY A 90 2.48 -0.78 24.75
C GLY A 90 3.47 -1.96 24.69
N LEU A 91 3.13 -3.08 24.01
CA LEU A 91 3.99 -4.25 23.94
C LEU A 91 5.06 -4.10 22.85
N ASN A 92 6.34 -4.16 23.26
CA ASN A 92 7.47 -4.20 22.32
C ASN A 92 7.55 -5.56 21.61
N ILE A 93 7.69 -5.56 20.28
CA ILE A 93 7.90 -6.79 19.51
C ILE A 93 9.35 -7.27 19.61
N LYS A 94 9.52 -8.59 19.57
CA LYS A 94 10.83 -9.28 19.62
C LYS A 94 10.96 -10.25 18.46
N ARG A 95 12.21 -10.51 18.05
CA ARG A 95 12.51 -11.54 17.03
C ARG A 95 12.02 -12.90 17.47
N ASN A 96 11.66 -13.74 16.51
CA ASN A 96 11.24 -15.12 16.74
C ASN A 96 10.03 -15.25 17.69
N HIS A 97 9.11 -14.27 17.66
CA HIS A 97 7.88 -14.28 18.42
C HIS A 97 6.68 -14.11 17.50
N ILE A 98 5.58 -14.71 17.89
CA ILE A 98 4.28 -14.57 17.23
C ILE A 98 3.35 -13.77 18.13
N TYR A 99 2.79 -12.70 17.60
CA TYR A 99 1.82 -11.85 18.30
C TYR A 99 0.46 -12.04 17.65
N VAL A 100 -0.57 -12.24 18.45
CA VAL A 100 -1.93 -12.47 17.98
C VAL A 100 -2.80 -11.31 18.41
N MET A 101 -3.50 -10.71 17.47
CA MET A 101 -4.47 -9.66 17.77
C MET A 101 -5.58 -10.20 18.68
N PRO A 102 -5.85 -9.57 19.85
CA PRO A 102 -6.92 -9.99 20.73
C PRO A 102 -8.29 -9.79 20.07
N PRO A 103 -9.31 -10.61 20.41
CA PRO A 103 -10.68 -10.36 20.02
C PRO A 103 -11.18 -9.12 20.78
N SER A 104 -11.17 -7.98 20.12
CA SER A 104 -11.48 -6.72 20.80
C SER A 104 -12.23 -5.74 19.90
N THR A 105 -12.78 -4.71 20.52
CA THR A 105 -13.32 -3.53 19.84
C THR A 105 -12.22 -2.55 19.40
N HIS A 106 -10.96 -2.94 19.50
CA HIS A 106 -9.80 -2.13 19.15
C HIS A 106 -9.17 -2.56 17.83
N SER A 107 -8.47 -1.63 17.20
CA SER A 107 -7.57 -1.87 16.06
C SER A 107 -6.15 -2.07 16.58
N LEU A 108 -5.41 -3.00 15.97
CA LEU A 108 -3.99 -3.18 16.25
C LEU A 108 -3.15 -2.30 15.31
N THR A 109 -2.15 -1.63 15.84
CA THR A 109 -1.15 -0.87 15.05
C THR A 109 0.26 -1.14 15.57
N LEU A 110 1.24 -0.93 14.71
CA LEU A 110 2.66 -0.97 15.07
C LEU A 110 3.24 0.44 14.89
N LEU A 111 3.89 0.95 15.95
CA LEU A 111 4.56 2.25 15.93
C LEU A 111 5.88 2.16 16.69
N HIS A 112 7.00 2.45 16.03
CA HIS A 112 8.36 2.36 16.58
C HIS A 112 8.69 1.01 17.24
N GLY A 113 8.16 -0.09 16.66
CA GLY A 113 8.35 -1.43 17.19
C GLY A 113 7.48 -1.78 18.41
N VAL A 114 6.50 -0.94 18.73
CA VAL A 114 5.56 -1.14 19.82
C VAL A 114 4.16 -1.40 19.25
N LEU A 115 3.50 -2.44 19.74
CA LEU A 115 2.10 -2.72 19.41
C LEU A 115 1.18 -1.82 20.24
N HIS A 116 0.20 -1.21 19.55
CA HIS A 116 -0.82 -0.38 20.17
C HIS A 116 -2.21 -0.89 19.85
N LEU A 117 -3.10 -0.87 20.85
CA LEU A 117 -4.52 -1.15 20.72
C LEU A 117 -5.28 0.18 20.72
N ILE A 118 -5.70 0.62 19.55
CA ILE A 118 -6.41 1.89 19.36
C ILE A 118 -7.92 1.60 19.31
N GLN A 119 -8.71 2.35 20.09
CA GLN A 119 -10.17 2.23 20.05
C GLN A 119 -10.68 2.49 18.65
N ARG A 120 -11.59 1.64 18.18
CA ARG A 120 -12.21 1.80 16.84
C ARG A 120 -12.96 3.13 16.79
N PRO A 121 -12.80 3.92 15.70
CA PRO A 121 -13.64 5.09 15.51
C PRO A 121 -15.11 4.66 15.44
N GLU A 122 -15.96 5.32 16.19
CA GLU A 122 -17.40 5.16 16.09
C GLU A 122 -17.87 5.74 14.74
N GLY A 123 -18.21 4.88 13.78
CA GLY A 123 -18.69 5.28 12.46
C GLY A 123 -19.25 4.11 11.66
N ARG A 124 -20.08 4.41 10.66
CA ARG A 124 -20.75 3.42 9.80
C ARG A 124 -19.84 2.75 8.74
N GLY A 125 -18.53 2.93 8.80
CA GLY A 125 -17.58 2.31 7.86
C GLY A 125 -17.36 0.82 8.14
N LYS A 126 -17.09 0.03 7.10
CA LYS A 126 -16.70 -1.36 7.22
C LYS A 126 -15.33 -1.41 7.90
N TYR A 127 -15.23 -2.11 9.02
CA TYR A 127 -13.96 -2.27 9.74
C TYR A 127 -13.06 -3.26 9.00
N LEU A 128 -11.88 -2.81 8.57
CA LEU A 128 -10.87 -3.58 7.85
C LEU A 128 -9.57 -3.66 8.68
N PRO A 129 -9.52 -4.56 9.68
CA PRO A 129 -8.39 -4.63 10.62
C PRO A 129 -7.08 -5.02 9.95
N ILE A 130 -7.12 -5.85 8.91
CA ILE A 130 -5.93 -6.30 8.19
C ILE A 130 -5.30 -5.11 7.45
N ASP A 131 -6.08 -4.37 6.67
CA ASP A 131 -5.62 -3.16 5.98
C ASP A 131 -5.06 -2.13 6.96
N HIS A 132 -5.76 -1.90 8.08
CA HIS A 132 -5.33 -0.95 9.10
C HIS A 132 -3.97 -1.32 9.70
N PHE A 133 -3.81 -2.59 10.08
CA PHE A 133 -2.54 -3.08 10.63
C PHE A 133 -1.41 -3.05 9.60
N LEU A 134 -1.63 -3.57 8.39
CA LEU A 134 -0.60 -3.64 7.36
C LEU A 134 -0.14 -2.24 6.89
N LYS A 135 -1.03 -1.25 6.87
CA LYS A 135 -0.66 0.16 6.63
C LYS A 135 0.27 0.69 7.72
N SER A 136 -0.02 0.43 9.01
CA SER A 136 0.87 0.82 10.10
C SER A 136 2.21 0.10 10.06
N LEU A 137 2.21 -1.19 9.73
CA LEU A 137 3.41 -1.99 9.53
C LEU A 137 4.28 -1.44 8.41
N ALA A 138 3.68 -1.06 7.28
CA ALA A 138 4.37 -0.45 6.15
C ALA A 138 5.05 0.87 6.55
N GLN A 139 4.39 1.70 7.34
CA GLN A 139 4.94 2.97 7.84
C GLN A 139 6.10 2.76 8.83
N ASP A 140 5.95 1.80 9.74
CA ASP A 140 6.93 1.53 10.80
C ASP A 140 8.18 0.81 10.30
N ARG A 141 8.02 -0.22 9.45
CA ARG A 141 9.10 -1.11 9.01
C ARG A 141 9.59 -0.87 7.59
N GLN A 142 8.83 -0.14 6.78
CA GLN A 142 9.17 0.19 5.39
C GLN A 142 9.62 -1.07 4.59
N ASN A 143 10.86 -1.10 4.09
CA ASN A 143 11.41 -2.24 3.35
C ASN A 143 11.59 -3.53 4.18
N ASN A 144 11.52 -3.45 5.51
CA ASN A 144 11.50 -4.60 6.41
C ASN A 144 10.07 -5.09 6.74
N ALA A 145 9.04 -4.47 6.15
CA ALA A 145 7.66 -4.93 6.25
C ALA A 145 7.40 -6.08 5.27
N ILE A 146 6.77 -7.14 5.76
CA ILE A 146 6.33 -8.26 4.95
C ILE A 146 4.84 -8.47 5.20
N GLY A 147 4.04 -8.49 4.12
CA GLY A 147 2.60 -8.74 4.19
C GLY A 147 2.24 -10.10 3.64
N VAL A 148 1.46 -10.86 4.37
CA VAL A 148 0.96 -12.18 3.97
C VAL A 148 -0.55 -12.20 4.10
N ILE A 149 -1.25 -12.54 3.03
CA ILE A 149 -2.69 -12.74 3.03
C ILE A 149 -2.98 -14.22 2.84
N LEU A 150 -3.65 -14.80 3.83
CA LEU A 150 -4.08 -16.19 3.83
C LEU A 150 -5.60 -16.31 3.62
N SER A 151 -6.13 -17.55 3.69
CA SER A 151 -7.54 -17.89 3.54
C SER A 151 -8.49 -16.95 4.31
N GLY A 152 -9.60 -16.61 3.68
CA GLY A 152 -10.66 -15.82 4.29
C GLY A 152 -11.72 -15.32 3.33
N THR A 153 -12.88 -14.98 3.91
CA THR A 153 -14.01 -14.34 3.22
C THR A 153 -13.95 -12.84 3.46
N ALA A 154 -14.05 -12.02 2.49
CA ALA A 154 -14.15 -10.55 2.46
C ALA A 154 -13.15 -9.89 1.51
N SER A 155 -12.92 -8.58 1.62
CA SER A 155 -12.00 -7.81 0.76
C SER A 155 -10.96 -7.02 1.55
N ASP A 156 -10.59 -7.48 2.75
CA ASP A 156 -9.63 -6.81 3.64
C ASP A 156 -8.19 -7.25 3.31
N GLY A 157 -7.22 -6.35 3.46
CA GLY A 157 -5.79 -6.61 3.30
C GLY A 157 -5.18 -6.18 1.96
N ALA A 158 -5.98 -5.91 0.92
CA ALA A 158 -5.46 -5.49 -0.38
C ALA A 158 -4.77 -4.12 -0.33
N LEU A 159 -5.37 -3.13 0.33
CA LEU A 159 -4.77 -1.80 0.52
C LEU A 159 -3.55 -1.85 1.46
N GLY A 160 -3.57 -2.77 2.42
CA GLY A 160 -2.43 -3.01 3.30
C GLY A 160 -1.23 -3.56 2.55
N LEU A 161 -1.43 -4.56 1.66
CA LEU A 161 -0.36 -5.07 0.78
C LEU A 161 0.17 -3.99 -0.16
N GLN A 162 -0.72 -3.17 -0.74
CA GLN A 162 -0.32 -2.03 -1.55
C GLN A 162 0.61 -1.07 -0.77
N ALA A 163 0.26 -0.73 0.48
CA ALA A 163 1.09 0.11 1.32
C ALA A 163 2.47 -0.52 1.61
N ILE A 164 2.52 -1.82 1.89
CA ILE A 164 3.77 -2.55 2.10
C ILE A 164 4.64 -2.53 0.83
N LYS A 165 4.07 -2.86 -0.33
CA LYS A 165 4.78 -2.82 -1.61
C LYS A 165 5.30 -1.42 -1.92
N ALA A 166 4.49 -0.39 -1.68
CA ALA A 166 4.86 1.01 -1.87
C ALA A 166 6.07 1.44 -1.05
N THR A 167 6.19 0.97 0.18
CA THR A 167 7.35 1.27 1.05
C THR A 167 8.57 0.39 0.77
N GLY A 168 8.49 -0.55 -0.19
CA GLY A 168 9.59 -1.44 -0.59
C GLY A 168 9.61 -2.79 0.15
N GLY A 169 8.56 -3.10 0.89
CA GLY A 169 8.36 -4.39 1.52
C GLY A 169 7.96 -5.49 0.52
N ILE A 170 7.78 -6.70 0.99
CA ILE A 170 7.46 -7.88 0.18
C ILE A 170 6.06 -8.37 0.53
N THR A 171 5.30 -8.80 -0.50
CA THR A 171 3.90 -9.18 -0.35
C THR A 171 3.63 -10.59 -0.85
N PHE A 172 2.81 -11.31 -0.09
CA PHE A 172 2.41 -12.69 -0.37
C PHE A 172 0.90 -12.84 -0.32
N ALA A 173 0.36 -13.65 -1.20
CA ALA A 173 -1.00 -14.16 -1.09
C ALA A 173 -1.00 -15.67 -1.22
N GLN A 174 -1.88 -16.33 -0.48
CA GLN A 174 -2.10 -17.75 -0.63
C GLN A 174 -2.67 -18.06 -2.01
N SER A 175 -2.14 -19.10 -2.66
CA SER A 175 -2.68 -19.62 -3.92
C SER A 175 -4.08 -20.22 -3.71
N GLU A 176 -4.89 -20.20 -4.76
CA GLU A 176 -6.26 -20.72 -4.72
C GLU A 176 -6.34 -22.23 -4.38
N ASN A 177 -5.33 -23.00 -4.72
CA ASN A 177 -5.27 -24.43 -4.44
C ASN A 177 -4.04 -24.77 -3.56
N PRO A 178 -4.20 -25.29 -2.31
CA PRO A 178 -5.46 -25.54 -1.62
C PRO A 178 -5.89 -24.34 -0.75
N CYS A 179 -7.00 -23.69 -1.06
CA CYS A 179 -7.58 -22.63 -0.24
C CYS A 179 -9.08 -22.88 -0.02
N GLU A 180 -9.48 -23.02 1.24
CA GLU A 180 -10.88 -23.27 1.58
C GLU A 180 -11.78 -22.05 1.32
N PHE A 181 -11.24 -20.84 1.57
CA PHE A 181 -11.92 -19.56 1.33
C PHE A 181 -10.95 -18.60 0.63
N SER A 182 -11.14 -18.39 -0.66
CA SER A 182 -10.18 -17.67 -1.51
C SER A 182 -10.52 -16.18 -1.76
N ASP A 183 -11.60 -15.64 -1.17
CA ASP A 183 -12.03 -14.27 -1.46
C ASP A 183 -10.97 -13.22 -1.11
N ILE A 184 -10.41 -13.29 0.12
CA ILE A 184 -9.39 -12.32 0.56
C ILE A 184 -8.12 -12.43 -0.32
N PRO A 185 -7.52 -13.60 -0.52
CA PRO A 185 -6.36 -13.73 -1.42
C PRO A 185 -6.65 -13.29 -2.85
N ASN A 186 -7.80 -13.68 -3.42
CA ASN A 186 -8.15 -13.33 -4.80
C ASN A 186 -8.37 -11.82 -4.96
N ASN A 187 -8.98 -11.15 -3.99
CA ASN A 187 -9.11 -9.68 -4.00
C ASN A 187 -7.75 -9.00 -3.93
N ALA A 188 -6.82 -9.49 -3.11
CA ALA A 188 -5.46 -8.97 -3.01
C ALA A 188 -4.68 -9.17 -4.32
N ILE A 189 -4.79 -10.37 -4.94
CA ILE A 189 -4.17 -10.68 -6.23
C ILE A 189 -4.73 -9.78 -7.34
N ALA A 190 -6.05 -9.62 -7.40
CA ALA A 190 -6.71 -8.77 -8.40
C ALA A 190 -6.33 -7.29 -8.27
N ALA A 191 -5.96 -6.82 -7.08
CA ALA A 191 -5.44 -5.47 -6.86
C ALA A 191 -4.07 -5.24 -7.54
N GLY A 192 -3.29 -6.31 -7.78
CA GLY A 192 -2.01 -6.25 -8.51
C GLY A 192 -0.79 -5.95 -7.64
N ASP A 193 -0.95 -5.92 -6.31
CA ASP A 193 0.12 -5.56 -5.38
C ASP A 193 0.75 -6.77 -4.66
N VAL A 194 0.50 -8.00 -5.16
CA VAL A 194 1.07 -9.25 -4.65
C VAL A 194 2.33 -9.63 -5.44
N ASP A 195 3.41 -9.94 -4.74
CA ASP A 195 4.68 -10.36 -5.35
C ASP A 195 4.74 -11.87 -5.56
N PHE A 196 4.23 -12.64 -4.61
CA PHE A 196 4.25 -14.09 -4.63
C PHE A 196 2.88 -14.68 -4.32
N ILE A 197 2.41 -15.55 -5.20
CA ILE A 197 1.19 -16.33 -5.03
C ILE A 197 1.63 -17.77 -4.80
N LEU A 198 1.57 -18.24 -3.56
CA LEU A 198 2.19 -19.49 -3.12
C LEU A 198 1.28 -20.24 -2.14
N THR A 199 1.52 -21.54 -1.97
CA THR A 199 0.92 -22.32 -0.88
C THR A 199 1.48 -21.87 0.48
N PRO A 200 0.79 -22.12 1.61
CA PRO A 200 1.28 -21.75 2.95
C PRO A 200 2.68 -22.29 3.26
N LYS A 201 2.95 -23.53 2.84
CA LYS A 201 4.27 -24.14 2.99
C LYS A 201 5.36 -23.40 2.20
N GLU A 202 5.10 -23.11 0.93
CA GLU A 202 6.04 -22.37 0.08
C GLU A 202 6.25 -20.93 0.57
N ILE A 203 5.21 -20.30 1.15
CA ILE A 203 5.34 -18.99 1.82
C ILE A 203 6.33 -19.09 2.97
N ALA A 204 6.19 -20.11 3.85
CA ALA A 204 7.11 -20.31 4.97
C ALA A 204 8.56 -20.53 4.51
N GLU A 205 8.77 -21.37 3.50
CA GLU A 205 10.09 -21.62 2.91
C GLU A 205 10.70 -20.33 2.34
N LYS A 206 9.89 -19.52 1.65
CA LYS A 206 10.35 -18.25 1.10
C LYS A 206 10.65 -17.21 2.19
N LEU A 207 9.83 -17.15 3.25
CA LEU A 207 10.08 -16.29 4.41
C LEU A 207 11.38 -16.67 5.13
N ALA A 208 11.59 -17.95 5.36
CA ALA A 208 12.83 -18.46 5.95
C ALA A 208 14.07 -18.07 5.13
N PHE A 209 13.94 -18.11 3.82
CA PHE A 209 15.00 -17.66 2.91
C PHE A 209 15.25 -16.14 3.05
N ILE A 210 14.19 -15.31 2.98
CA ILE A 210 14.27 -13.86 3.09
C ILE A 210 14.89 -13.44 4.43
N ALA A 211 14.62 -14.18 5.51
CA ALA A 211 15.16 -13.93 6.84
C ALA A 211 16.68 -13.85 6.89
N HIS A 212 17.33 -14.69 6.11
CA HIS A 212 18.80 -14.77 6.05
C HIS A 212 19.43 -13.78 5.06
N TYR A 213 18.64 -12.92 4.43
CA TYR A 213 19.12 -12.01 3.39
C TYR A 213 19.67 -10.70 3.99
N PRO A 214 20.99 -10.43 3.89
CA PRO A 214 21.63 -9.31 4.59
C PRO A 214 21.13 -7.94 4.15
N HIS A 215 20.64 -7.81 2.91
CA HIS A 215 20.22 -6.53 2.31
C HIS A 215 18.84 -6.03 2.75
N LEU A 216 18.05 -6.84 3.46
CA LEU A 216 16.81 -6.39 4.11
C LEU A 216 17.07 -5.76 5.49
N LYS A 217 18.28 -5.89 6.03
CA LYS A 217 18.69 -5.29 7.31
C LYS A 217 19.19 -3.85 7.14
N PHE A 218 18.47 -2.99 6.41
CA PHE A 218 18.87 -1.58 6.28
C PHE A 218 18.30 -0.73 7.41
N PRO A 219 19.10 0.16 8.02
CA PRO A 219 18.60 1.14 8.98
C PRO A 219 17.57 2.06 8.30
N LEU A 220 16.49 2.36 9.01
CA LEU A 220 15.36 3.17 8.53
C LEU A 220 15.73 4.64 8.28
N PHE A 221 16.86 5.13 8.83
CA PHE A 221 17.25 6.54 8.74
C PHE A 221 18.74 6.69 8.48
N ASN A 222 19.06 7.66 7.62
CA ASN A 222 20.38 8.16 7.27
C ASN A 222 21.27 7.21 6.46
N VAL A 223 20.96 7.11 5.19
CA VAL A 223 22.02 6.90 4.23
C VAL A 223 22.19 8.17 3.39
N GLU A 224 22.71 9.22 4.00
CA GLU A 224 23.73 10.01 3.34
C GLU A 224 25.05 9.21 3.39
N SER A 225 25.02 7.93 3.06
CA SER A 225 26.24 7.26 2.66
C SER A 225 26.58 7.84 1.30
N LYS A 226 27.70 8.55 1.22
CA LYS A 226 28.32 8.92 -0.05
C LYS A 226 28.37 7.64 -0.87
N ALA A 227 27.48 7.56 -1.87
CA ALA A 227 27.45 6.42 -2.78
C ALA A 227 28.87 6.22 -3.29
N THR A 228 29.35 4.99 -3.27
CA THR A 228 30.64 4.69 -3.84
C THR A 228 30.54 4.91 -5.34
N THR A 229 31.60 5.39 -5.97
CA THR A 229 31.68 5.59 -7.43
C THR A 229 31.22 4.35 -8.19
N GLN A 230 31.44 3.17 -7.63
CA GLN A 230 31.05 1.88 -8.19
C GLN A 230 29.54 1.65 -8.17
N GLU A 231 28.83 1.97 -7.06
CA GLU A 231 27.36 1.83 -6.99
C GLU A 231 26.65 2.74 -8.01
N ASP A 232 27.22 3.93 -8.25
CA ASP A 232 26.70 4.85 -9.28
C ASP A 232 26.89 4.32 -10.70
N GLU A 233 28.01 3.69 -10.99
CA GLU A 233 28.25 3.07 -12.30
C GLU A 233 27.34 1.86 -12.55
N GLU A 234 27.15 1.03 -11.53
CA GLU A 234 26.24 -0.12 -11.62
C GLU A 234 24.78 0.34 -11.83
N LEU A 235 24.35 1.39 -11.14
CA LEU A 235 23.02 1.97 -11.30
C LEU A 235 22.81 2.53 -12.72
N LYS A 236 23.82 3.23 -13.28
CA LYS A 236 23.76 3.72 -14.67
C LYS A 236 23.58 2.58 -15.67
N LYS A 237 24.25 1.42 -15.46
CA LYS A 237 24.08 0.24 -16.32
C LYS A 237 22.64 -0.30 -16.26
N ILE A 238 22.03 -0.34 -15.07
CA ILE A 238 20.62 -0.75 -14.93
C ILE A 238 19.70 0.23 -15.66
N PHE A 239 19.91 1.53 -15.52
CA PHE A 239 19.12 2.55 -16.24
C PHE A 239 19.27 2.42 -17.75
N GLN A 240 20.48 2.13 -18.23
CA GLN A 240 20.71 1.89 -19.67
C GLN A 240 19.91 0.67 -20.16
N LEU A 241 19.95 -0.47 -19.45
CA LEU A 241 19.19 -1.67 -19.81
C LEU A 241 17.69 -1.40 -19.85
N LEU A 242 17.14 -0.70 -18.87
CA LEU A 242 15.72 -0.33 -18.82
C LEU A 242 15.36 0.64 -19.96
N ARG A 243 16.22 1.62 -20.25
CA ARG A 243 16.00 2.55 -21.36
C ARG A 243 16.02 1.85 -22.72
N GLU A 244 16.91 0.90 -22.92
CA GLU A 244 17.00 0.11 -24.15
C GLU A 244 15.77 -0.80 -24.35
N HIS A 245 15.25 -1.38 -23.26
CA HIS A 245 14.12 -2.32 -23.31
C HIS A 245 12.75 -1.62 -23.31
N ILE A 246 12.58 -0.59 -22.49
CA ILE A 246 11.26 0.04 -22.20
C ILE A 246 11.15 1.44 -22.80
N GLY A 247 12.27 2.09 -23.13
CA GLY A 247 12.32 3.45 -23.68
C GLY A 247 12.23 4.56 -22.63
N ILE A 248 12.26 4.26 -21.31
CA ILE A 248 12.11 5.24 -20.24
C ILE A 248 13.43 5.49 -19.52
N ASP A 249 13.75 6.76 -19.31
CA ASP A 249 14.94 7.20 -18.58
C ASP A 249 14.63 7.47 -17.10
N PHE A 250 15.27 6.73 -16.20
CA PHE A 250 15.11 6.86 -14.75
C PHE A 250 16.14 7.76 -14.09
N THR A 251 17.03 8.42 -14.84
CA THR A 251 18.09 9.30 -14.28
C THR A 251 17.52 10.49 -13.51
N GLY A 252 16.32 10.97 -13.86
CA GLY A 252 15.60 12.05 -13.16
C GLY A 252 14.87 11.63 -11.88
N TYR A 253 14.84 10.33 -11.55
CA TYR A 253 14.13 9.84 -10.37
C TYR A 253 15.01 9.88 -9.12
N LYS A 254 14.37 9.93 -7.92
CA LYS A 254 15.10 9.93 -6.64
C LYS A 254 15.91 8.64 -6.47
N LYS A 255 17.24 8.77 -6.49
CA LYS A 255 18.19 7.66 -6.44
C LYS A 255 17.89 6.64 -5.31
N ASN A 256 17.63 7.12 -4.09
CA ASN A 256 17.35 6.26 -2.94
C ASN A 256 16.08 5.41 -3.13
N THR A 257 15.06 5.95 -3.80
CA THR A 257 13.83 5.23 -4.12
C THR A 257 14.12 4.09 -5.10
N ILE A 258 14.87 4.38 -6.16
CA ILE A 258 15.26 3.39 -7.17
C ILE A 258 16.13 2.30 -6.58
N LEU A 259 17.17 2.65 -5.82
CA LEU A 259 18.05 1.67 -5.17
C LEU A 259 17.30 0.72 -4.26
N ARG A 260 16.30 1.23 -3.51
CA ARG A 260 15.46 0.39 -2.66
C ARG A 260 14.67 -0.65 -3.48
N ARG A 261 14.15 -0.27 -4.64
CA ARG A 261 13.43 -1.18 -5.55
C ARG A 261 14.35 -2.23 -6.17
N ILE A 262 15.53 -1.81 -6.62
CA ILE A 262 16.55 -2.73 -7.13
C ILE A 262 16.94 -3.75 -6.05
N LYS A 263 17.27 -3.29 -4.84
CA LYS A 263 17.66 -4.17 -3.72
C LYS A 263 16.53 -5.13 -3.33
N ARG A 264 15.29 -4.67 -3.38
CA ARG A 264 14.10 -5.52 -3.20
C ARG A 264 14.04 -6.64 -4.24
N ARG A 265 14.20 -6.33 -5.54
CA ARG A 265 14.23 -7.33 -6.62
C ARG A 265 15.40 -8.30 -6.48
N MET A 266 16.57 -7.80 -6.15
CA MET A 266 17.75 -8.64 -5.85
C MET A 266 17.44 -9.64 -4.74
N ALA A 267 16.79 -9.22 -3.64
CA ALA A 267 16.38 -10.10 -2.56
C ALA A 267 15.40 -11.18 -3.02
N MET A 268 14.45 -10.83 -3.88
CA MET A 268 13.48 -11.79 -4.44
C MET A 268 14.15 -12.86 -5.30
N HIS A 269 15.25 -12.52 -6.00
CA HIS A 269 16.02 -13.42 -6.87
C HIS A 269 17.27 -14.00 -6.20
N GLN A 270 17.47 -13.78 -4.90
CA GLN A 270 18.61 -14.33 -4.16
C GLN A 270 19.98 -13.83 -4.61
N LEU A 271 20.04 -12.60 -5.13
CA LEU A 271 21.26 -11.99 -5.65
C LEU A 271 21.84 -10.98 -4.67
N ASN A 272 23.07 -11.21 -4.21
CA ASN A 272 23.72 -10.38 -3.19
C ASN A 272 24.49 -9.18 -3.76
N ARG A 273 24.93 -9.25 -5.02
CA ARG A 273 25.71 -8.20 -5.66
C ARG A 273 24.93 -7.60 -6.83
N MET A 274 25.02 -6.28 -6.96
CA MET A 274 24.36 -5.56 -8.06
C MET A 274 24.91 -5.99 -9.43
N THR A 275 26.20 -6.33 -9.49
CA THR A 275 26.83 -6.90 -10.71
C THR A 275 26.16 -8.20 -11.19
N ASP A 276 25.75 -9.07 -10.25
CA ASP A 276 25.08 -10.33 -10.59
C ASP A 276 23.63 -10.07 -11.04
N TYR A 277 22.98 -9.09 -10.42
CA TYR A 277 21.65 -8.65 -10.83
C TYR A 277 21.65 -8.00 -12.23
N ILE A 278 22.67 -7.22 -12.57
CA ILE A 278 22.84 -6.66 -13.92
C ILE A 278 22.91 -7.79 -14.96
N LYS A 279 23.73 -8.84 -14.71
CA LYS A 279 23.81 -10.01 -15.59
C LYS A 279 22.48 -10.74 -15.70
N PHE A 280 21.76 -10.85 -14.58
CA PHE A 280 20.43 -11.45 -14.55
C PHE A 280 19.43 -10.65 -15.40
N LEU A 281 19.39 -9.33 -15.29
CA LEU A 281 18.57 -8.46 -16.11
C LEU A 281 18.86 -8.61 -17.61
N GLN A 282 20.13 -8.73 -18.00
CA GLN A 282 20.54 -8.89 -19.39
C GLN A 282 19.99 -10.17 -20.03
N THR A 283 19.80 -11.22 -19.26
CA THR A 283 19.33 -12.54 -19.74
C THR A 283 17.86 -12.79 -19.50
N HIS A 284 17.18 -11.92 -18.73
CA HIS A 284 15.76 -12.08 -18.33
C HIS A 284 14.93 -10.82 -18.62
N PRO A 285 14.45 -10.62 -19.86
CA PRO A 285 13.64 -9.44 -20.22
C PRO A 285 12.40 -9.26 -19.33
N LYS A 286 11.74 -10.35 -18.95
CA LYS A 286 10.59 -10.28 -18.01
C LYS A 286 10.95 -9.65 -16.66
N GLU A 287 12.18 -9.81 -16.20
CA GLU A 287 12.63 -9.17 -14.97
C GLU A 287 12.83 -7.66 -15.15
N GLN A 288 13.23 -7.23 -16.35
CA GLN A 288 13.28 -5.80 -16.65
C GLN A 288 11.88 -5.16 -16.59
N ASP A 289 10.85 -5.85 -17.10
CA ASP A 289 9.46 -5.40 -16.99
C ASP A 289 9.00 -5.33 -15.53
N MET A 290 9.32 -6.36 -14.73
CA MET A 290 8.97 -6.40 -13.32
C MET A 290 9.69 -5.32 -12.50
N LEU A 291 10.97 -5.08 -12.76
CA LEU A 291 11.72 -4.00 -12.13
C LEU A 291 11.13 -2.64 -12.51
N PHE A 292 10.78 -2.44 -13.78
CA PHE A 292 10.11 -1.24 -14.24
C PHE A 292 8.80 -0.98 -13.48
N HIS A 293 7.93 -1.98 -13.38
CA HIS A 293 6.69 -1.86 -12.62
C HIS A 293 6.94 -1.57 -11.14
N ASP A 294 7.98 -2.16 -10.54
CA ASP A 294 8.36 -1.87 -9.16
C ASP A 294 8.89 -0.43 -8.97
N MET A 295 9.53 0.15 -9.98
CA MET A 295 10.01 1.54 -9.94
C MET A 295 8.89 2.56 -10.02
N LEU A 296 7.78 2.21 -10.66
CA LEU A 296 6.60 3.06 -10.76
C LEU A 296 5.76 2.91 -9.48
N ILE A 297 5.76 3.94 -8.66
CA ILE A 297 5.02 3.92 -7.39
C ILE A 297 3.56 4.26 -7.67
N ASN A 298 2.68 3.26 -7.67
CA ASN A 298 1.25 3.42 -7.92
C ASN A 298 0.45 3.63 -6.60
N VAL A 299 0.97 4.43 -5.65
CA VAL A 299 0.24 4.71 -4.41
C VAL A 299 -0.70 5.88 -4.60
N THR A 300 -1.95 5.58 -4.80
CA THR A 300 -3.02 6.58 -4.94
C THR A 300 -4.28 6.12 -4.21
N SER A 301 -5.14 7.03 -3.86
CA SER A 301 -6.47 6.76 -3.28
C SER A 301 -7.42 7.89 -3.62
N PHE A 302 -8.72 7.61 -3.61
CA PHE A 302 -9.73 8.65 -3.76
C PHE A 302 -9.62 9.69 -2.65
N PHE A 303 -9.74 10.96 -3.03
CA PHE A 303 -9.71 12.11 -2.11
C PHE A 303 -8.52 12.11 -1.15
N ARG A 304 -7.36 11.61 -1.64
CA ARG A 304 -6.09 11.70 -0.93
C ARG A 304 -5.83 13.17 -0.60
N GLU A 305 -5.39 13.44 0.65
CA GLU A 305 -5.22 14.80 1.14
C GLU A 305 -6.51 15.64 1.03
N PRO A 306 -7.54 15.34 1.85
CA PRO A 306 -8.84 16.00 1.78
C PRO A 306 -8.76 17.52 1.86
N GLU A 307 -7.76 18.06 2.58
CA GLU A 307 -7.50 19.51 2.70
C GLU A 307 -7.14 20.14 1.35
N THR A 308 -6.38 19.45 0.50
CA THR A 308 -6.03 19.90 -0.85
C THR A 308 -7.29 19.97 -1.74
N ILE A 309 -8.14 18.94 -1.68
CA ILE A 309 -9.42 18.95 -2.43
C ILE A 309 -10.33 20.08 -1.98
N GLU A 310 -10.40 20.36 -0.67
CA GLU A 310 -11.17 21.50 -0.16
C GLU A 310 -10.57 22.84 -0.55
N ALA A 311 -9.24 22.97 -0.61
CA ALA A 311 -8.57 24.15 -1.11
C ALA A 311 -8.87 24.40 -2.60
N LEU A 312 -8.87 23.35 -3.44
CA LEU A 312 -9.29 23.45 -4.84
C LEU A 312 -10.70 24.07 -4.97
N LYS A 313 -11.66 23.58 -4.16
CA LYS A 313 -13.05 24.09 -4.17
C LYS A 313 -13.17 25.56 -3.70
N LYS A 314 -12.39 25.93 -2.68
CA LYS A 314 -12.52 27.27 -2.06
C LYS A 314 -11.73 28.36 -2.79
N GLU A 315 -10.58 28.00 -3.35
CA GLU A 315 -9.63 29.00 -3.85
C GLU A 315 -9.47 28.92 -5.38
N ILE A 316 -9.33 27.73 -5.95
CA ILE A 316 -8.94 27.57 -7.35
C ILE A 316 -10.14 27.56 -8.29
N PHE A 317 -11.15 26.75 -8.02
CA PHE A 317 -12.33 26.65 -8.91
C PHE A 317 -13.07 27.98 -9.07
N PRO A 318 -13.29 28.79 -8.00
CA PRO A 318 -13.88 30.12 -8.14
C PRO A 318 -13.09 31.05 -9.08
N GLN A 319 -11.75 31.04 -8.98
CA GLN A 319 -10.89 31.85 -9.82
C GLN A 319 -10.97 31.45 -11.30
N ILE A 320 -10.96 30.11 -11.56
CA ILE A 320 -11.08 29.61 -12.93
C ILE A 320 -12.42 30.03 -13.56
N ILE A 321 -13.50 30.00 -12.79
CA ILE A 321 -14.84 30.35 -13.29
C ILE A 321 -14.99 31.86 -13.49
N GLN A 322 -14.48 32.69 -12.56
CA GLN A 322 -14.51 34.15 -12.71
C GLN A 322 -13.75 34.66 -13.93
N GLN A 323 -12.69 33.98 -14.33
CA GLN A 323 -11.89 34.33 -15.51
C GLN A 323 -12.55 33.95 -16.84
N LYS A 324 -13.59 33.11 -16.81
CA LYS A 324 -14.25 32.61 -18.01
C LYS A 324 -15.69 33.14 -18.06
N SER A 325 -16.04 33.79 -19.18
CA SER A 325 -17.45 34.10 -19.52
C SER A 325 -18.25 32.78 -19.52
N ASN A 326 -19.56 32.86 -19.25
CA ASN A 326 -20.49 31.73 -19.02
C ASN A 326 -20.50 30.55 -20.04
N VAL A 327 -19.66 30.58 -21.06
CA VAL A 327 -19.53 29.57 -22.13
C VAL A 327 -18.06 29.24 -22.37
N GLY A 328 -17.33 28.87 -21.31
CA GLY A 328 -15.90 28.55 -21.41
C GLY A 328 -15.60 27.07 -21.25
N THR A 329 -14.53 26.57 -21.89
CA THR A 329 -13.98 25.23 -21.64
C THR A 329 -13.06 25.28 -20.43
N ILE A 330 -13.32 24.45 -19.43
CA ILE A 330 -12.42 24.21 -18.30
C ILE A 330 -11.50 23.05 -18.71
N ARG A 331 -10.19 23.29 -18.75
CA ARG A 331 -9.19 22.25 -19.07
C ARG A 331 -8.27 22.09 -17.85
N ILE A 332 -8.13 20.84 -17.40
CA ILE A 332 -7.27 20.46 -16.26
C ILE A 332 -6.34 19.35 -16.75
N TRP A 333 -5.06 19.46 -16.45
CA TRP A 333 -4.10 18.39 -16.68
C TRP A 333 -3.59 17.84 -15.34
N ILE A 334 -3.67 16.51 -15.19
CA ILE A 334 -3.22 15.77 -14.01
C ILE A 334 -2.12 14.80 -14.45
N PRO A 335 -0.84 15.19 -14.38
CA PRO A 335 0.28 14.29 -14.67
C PRO A 335 0.50 13.28 -13.54
N ALA A 336 1.04 12.09 -13.87
CA ALA A 336 1.28 10.98 -12.95
C ALA A 336 0.01 10.52 -12.21
N CYS A 337 -1.10 10.40 -12.94
CA CYS A 337 -2.43 10.10 -12.38
C CYS A 337 -2.59 8.65 -11.87
N SER A 338 -1.60 7.78 -12.08
CA SER A 338 -1.63 6.37 -11.70
C SER A 338 -2.91 5.66 -12.19
N THR A 339 -3.65 5.01 -11.32
CA THR A 339 -4.89 4.27 -11.62
C THR A 339 -6.15 5.16 -11.67
N GLY A 340 -5.98 6.49 -11.67
CA GLY A 340 -7.02 7.47 -11.99
C GLY A 340 -7.80 8.03 -10.79
N GLU A 341 -7.56 7.57 -9.56
CA GLU A 341 -8.32 8.00 -8.38
C GLU A 341 -8.22 9.51 -8.14
N GLU A 342 -7.05 10.12 -8.38
CA GLU A 342 -6.88 11.58 -8.26
C GLU A 342 -7.67 12.33 -9.32
N ALA A 343 -7.58 11.89 -10.58
CA ALA A 343 -8.30 12.51 -11.68
C ALA A 343 -9.82 12.49 -11.45
N TYR A 344 -10.34 11.36 -11.02
CA TYR A 344 -11.75 11.23 -10.69
C TYR A 344 -12.14 12.01 -9.43
N SER A 345 -11.26 12.11 -8.43
CA SER A 345 -11.51 12.93 -7.23
C SER A 345 -11.61 14.41 -7.57
N VAL A 346 -10.74 14.92 -8.43
CA VAL A 346 -10.79 16.31 -8.93
C VAL A 346 -12.04 16.53 -9.77
N ALA A 347 -12.41 15.59 -10.66
CA ALA A 347 -13.63 15.66 -11.46
C ALA A 347 -14.87 15.74 -10.56
N ILE A 348 -15.00 14.83 -9.58
CA ILE A 348 -16.11 14.81 -8.63
C ILE A 348 -16.15 16.12 -7.84
N ALA A 349 -15.03 16.61 -7.33
CA ALA A 349 -14.95 17.85 -6.59
C ALA A 349 -15.40 19.06 -7.43
N LEU A 350 -15.05 19.09 -8.72
CA LEU A 350 -15.48 20.12 -9.65
C LEU A 350 -16.99 20.04 -9.91
N PHE A 351 -17.54 18.84 -10.10
CA PHE A 351 -18.99 18.63 -10.26
C PHE A 351 -19.78 19.05 -9.01
N GLU A 352 -19.29 18.71 -7.81
CA GLU A 352 -19.87 19.17 -6.56
C GLU A 352 -19.87 20.70 -6.43
N PHE A 353 -18.79 21.34 -6.90
CA PHE A 353 -18.67 22.81 -6.86
C PHE A 353 -19.59 23.49 -7.85
N LEU A 354 -19.67 23.00 -9.10
CA LEU A 354 -20.49 23.59 -10.18
C LEU A 354 -22.00 23.35 -9.98
N GLY A 355 -22.39 22.24 -9.35
CA GLY A 355 -23.79 21.87 -9.20
C GLY A 355 -24.52 21.82 -10.54
N THR A 356 -25.60 22.60 -10.69
CA THR A 356 -26.40 22.66 -11.94
C THR A 356 -25.66 23.29 -13.12
N GLN A 357 -24.61 24.10 -12.88
CA GLN A 357 -23.83 24.76 -13.93
C GLN A 357 -22.97 23.78 -14.74
N VAL A 358 -22.76 22.55 -14.28
CA VAL A 358 -22.05 21.50 -15.03
C VAL A 358 -22.61 21.33 -16.43
N ASN A 359 -23.94 21.45 -16.63
CA ASN A 359 -24.58 21.24 -17.92
C ASN A 359 -24.33 22.37 -18.93
N THR A 360 -23.80 23.51 -18.49
CA THR A 360 -23.54 24.68 -19.33
C THR A 360 -22.07 24.89 -19.64
N MET A 361 -21.18 24.11 -19.02
CA MET A 361 -19.74 24.23 -19.16
C MET A 361 -19.15 23.00 -19.88
N HIS A 362 -18.18 23.24 -20.76
CA HIS A 362 -17.39 22.17 -21.34
C HIS A 362 -16.20 21.87 -20.41
N ILE A 363 -16.16 20.67 -19.87
CA ILE A 363 -15.10 20.21 -18.94
C ILE A 363 -14.28 19.16 -19.63
N GLN A 364 -12.94 19.30 -19.57
CA GLN A 364 -11.99 18.32 -20.09
C GLN A 364 -10.83 18.15 -19.11
N ILE A 365 -10.67 16.96 -18.58
CA ILE A 365 -9.61 16.58 -17.63
C ILE A 365 -8.68 15.62 -18.34
N PHE A 366 -7.48 16.05 -18.68
CA PHE A 366 -6.43 15.20 -19.20
C PHE A 366 -5.68 14.58 -18.02
N ALA A 367 -5.67 13.27 -17.95
CA ALA A 367 -4.95 12.53 -16.93
C ALA A 367 -3.92 11.62 -17.58
N SER A 368 -2.68 11.71 -17.16
CA SER A 368 -1.60 10.99 -17.83
C SER A 368 -0.67 10.30 -16.88
N ASP A 369 -0.17 9.14 -17.29
CA ASP A 369 0.84 8.37 -16.57
C ASP A 369 1.72 7.62 -17.56
N VAL A 370 2.94 7.31 -17.18
CA VAL A 370 3.87 6.48 -17.94
C VAL A 370 3.52 5.00 -17.87
N ASN A 371 2.76 4.61 -16.85
CA ASN A 371 2.36 3.23 -16.59
C ASN A 371 1.12 2.85 -17.41
N LYS A 372 1.33 2.08 -18.48
CA LYS A 372 0.23 1.59 -19.32
C LYS A 372 -0.84 0.81 -18.54
N GLN A 373 -0.45 -0.06 -17.61
CA GLN A 373 -1.40 -0.87 -16.84
C GLN A 373 -2.26 0.01 -15.93
N ALA A 374 -1.66 1.04 -15.33
CA ALA A 374 -2.38 2.00 -14.51
C ALA A 374 -3.39 2.79 -15.35
N ILE A 375 -3.00 3.25 -16.54
CA ILE A 375 -3.90 3.95 -17.49
C ILE A 375 -5.04 3.04 -17.95
N ASP A 376 -4.77 1.77 -18.24
CA ASP A 376 -5.81 0.83 -18.65
C ASP A 376 -6.84 0.59 -17.51
N LYS A 377 -6.38 0.52 -16.25
CA LYS A 377 -7.25 0.45 -15.07
C LYS A 377 -8.05 1.74 -14.88
N ALA A 378 -7.41 2.90 -15.03
CA ALA A 378 -8.07 4.20 -14.95
C ALA A 378 -9.21 4.33 -15.99
N ARG A 379 -8.98 3.89 -17.22
CA ARG A 379 -10.00 3.88 -18.31
C ARG A 379 -11.18 2.96 -18.01
N GLN A 380 -10.93 1.80 -17.38
CA GLN A 380 -12.01 0.89 -16.95
C GLN A 380 -12.86 1.52 -15.85
N ALA A 381 -12.26 2.38 -15.03
CA ALA A 381 -12.90 3.10 -13.92
C ALA A 381 -13.60 2.18 -12.91
N ILE A 382 -13.09 0.94 -12.73
CA ILE A 382 -13.62 -0.07 -11.80
C ILE A 382 -12.65 -0.23 -10.64
N TYR A 383 -13.14 -0.03 -9.44
CA TYR A 383 -12.37 -0.07 -8.20
C TYR A 383 -12.99 -1.08 -7.23
N SER A 384 -12.15 -1.67 -6.38
CA SER A 384 -12.58 -2.65 -5.38
C SER A 384 -13.53 -2.03 -4.35
N GLN A 385 -14.22 -2.87 -3.57
CA GLN A 385 -15.12 -2.40 -2.51
C GLN A 385 -14.38 -1.62 -1.41
N SER A 386 -13.05 -1.75 -1.30
CA SER A 386 -12.22 -1.03 -0.32
C SER A 386 -12.27 0.50 -0.45
N ILE A 387 -12.73 1.05 -1.60
CA ILE A 387 -12.91 2.51 -1.76
C ILE A 387 -13.95 3.09 -0.79
N GLU A 388 -14.80 2.27 -0.19
CA GLU A 388 -15.78 2.68 0.85
C GLU A 388 -15.08 3.34 2.07
N GLU A 389 -13.78 3.11 2.28
CA GLU A 389 -12.99 3.79 3.33
C GLU A 389 -12.64 5.24 2.95
N ALA A 390 -12.32 5.46 1.67
CA ALA A 390 -11.84 6.76 1.17
C ALA A 390 -12.97 7.65 0.64
N VAL A 391 -14.08 7.06 0.19
CA VAL A 391 -15.20 7.75 -0.42
C VAL A 391 -16.40 7.72 0.50
N ASN A 392 -16.91 8.89 0.88
CA ASN A 392 -18.09 8.95 1.75
C ASN A 392 -19.36 8.38 1.07
N PRO A 393 -20.35 7.90 1.83
CA PRO A 393 -21.54 7.26 1.28
C PRO A 393 -22.34 8.13 0.30
N GLY A 394 -22.37 9.45 0.51
CA GLY A 394 -23.07 10.37 -0.39
C GLY A 394 -22.42 10.42 -1.77
N ARG A 395 -21.08 10.50 -1.83
CA ARG A 395 -20.34 10.46 -3.09
C ARG A 395 -20.46 9.09 -3.78
N LEU A 396 -20.40 7.99 -3.00
CA LEU A 396 -20.59 6.65 -3.55
C LEU A 396 -21.95 6.51 -4.23
N GLN A 397 -23.01 7.02 -3.61
CA GLN A 397 -24.36 6.97 -4.16
C GLN A 397 -24.53 7.85 -5.40
N GLN A 398 -23.87 9.02 -5.43
CA GLN A 398 -24.05 10.02 -6.49
C GLN A 398 -23.15 9.77 -7.70
N PHE A 399 -21.90 9.37 -7.49
CA PHE A 399 -20.89 9.33 -8.55
C PHE A 399 -20.37 7.93 -8.90
N PHE A 400 -20.88 6.89 -8.24
CA PHE A 400 -20.46 5.52 -8.49
C PHE A 400 -21.64 4.59 -8.72
N VAL A 401 -21.42 3.60 -9.56
CA VAL A 401 -22.36 2.52 -9.84
C VAL A 401 -21.84 1.24 -9.21
N LYS A 402 -22.60 0.63 -8.30
CA LYS A 402 -22.20 -0.63 -7.65
C LYS A 402 -22.19 -1.78 -8.67
N LYS A 403 -21.09 -2.53 -8.70
CA LYS A 403 -20.88 -3.73 -9.54
C LYS A 403 -20.67 -4.96 -8.63
N LYS A 404 -20.66 -6.15 -9.22
CA LYS A 404 -20.38 -7.38 -8.46
C LYS A 404 -18.99 -7.36 -7.79
N SER A 405 -17.98 -6.80 -8.46
CA SER A 405 -16.58 -6.75 -8.02
C SER A 405 -16.17 -5.44 -7.36
N GLY A 406 -17.12 -4.51 -7.05
CA GLY A 406 -16.80 -3.22 -6.46
C GLY A 406 -17.65 -2.07 -6.99
N TYR A 407 -17.03 -0.97 -7.38
CA TYR A 407 -17.68 0.26 -7.81
C TYR A 407 -17.09 0.76 -9.12
N GLN A 408 -17.94 1.22 -10.03
CA GLN A 408 -17.51 1.91 -11.26
C GLN A 408 -17.91 3.38 -11.19
N ILE A 409 -17.02 4.27 -11.60
CA ILE A 409 -17.32 5.70 -11.77
C ILE A 409 -18.49 5.85 -12.74
N CYS A 410 -19.44 6.74 -12.44
CA CYS A 410 -20.60 7.02 -13.31
C CYS A 410 -20.16 7.60 -14.66
N GLN A 411 -21.00 7.45 -15.68
CA GLN A 411 -20.69 7.87 -17.06
C GLN A 411 -20.35 9.35 -17.15
N ALA A 412 -21.14 10.21 -16.49
CA ALA A 412 -20.94 11.66 -16.56
C ALA A 412 -19.54 12.13 -16.11
N ILE A 413 -18.97 11.48 -15.11
CA ILE A 413 -17.60 11.77 -14.64
C ILE A 413 -16.56 11.17 -15.58
N ARG A 414 -16.82 9.98 -16.16
CA ARG A 414 -15.88 9.35 -17.10
C ARG A 414 -15.77 10.13 -18.40
N ASP A 415 -16.88 10.71 -18.88
CA ASP A 415 -16.92 11.44 -20.16
C ASP A 415 -16.11 12.73 -20.16
N VAL A 416 -15.79 13.28 -19.00
CA VAL A 416 -14.95 14.48 -18.88
C VAL A 416 -13.46 14.17 -18.62
N CYS A 417 -13.09 12.88 -18.46
CA CYS A 417 -11.73 12.43 -18.14
C CYS A 417 -11.10 11.67 -19.30
N ASP A 418 -10.05 12.21 -19.89
CA ASP A 418 -9.25 11.61 -20.95
C ASP A 418 -7.95 11.05 -20.37
N PHE A 419 -7.72 9.74 -20.47
CA PHE A 419 -6.52 9.08 -19.96
C PHE A 419 -5.54 8.74 -21.08
N ALA A 420 -4.27 9.14 -20.95
CA ALA A 420 -3.22 8.90 -21.92
C ALA A 420 -1.93 8.37 -21.29
N ILE A 421 -1.22 7.50 -22.02
CA ILE A 421 0.16 7.16 -21.70
C ILE A 421 1.01 8.36 -22.10
N HIS A 422 1.75 8.94 -21.15
CA HIS A 422 2.53 10.15 -21.38
C HIS A 422 3.65 10.26 -20.35
N ASN A 423 4.85 10.53 -20.84
CA ASN A 423 6.02 10.77 -20.00
C ASN A 423 6.19 12.29 -19.75
N ALA A 424 5.74 12.77 -18.61
CA ALA A 424 5.81 14.18 -18.26
C ALA A 424 7.24 14.79 -18.23
N LEU A 425 8.29 13.96 -18.23
CA LEU A 425 9.69 14.40 -18.28
C LEU A 425 10.24 14.52 -19.71
N GLN A 426 9.62 13.86 -20.70
CA GLN A 426 10.14 13.74 -22.05
C GLN A 426 9.16 14.20 -23.13
N ASP A 427 7.88 13.98 -22.94
CA ASP A 427 6.85 14.32 -23.90
C ASP A 427 6.40 15.78 -23.75
N PRO A 428 6.00 16.44 -24.84
CA PRO A 428 5.48 17.81 -24.76
C PRO A 428 4.17 17.84 -23.95
N PRO A 429 3.90 18.92 -23.22
CA PRO A 429 2.64 19.06 -22.49
C PRO A 429 1.43 19.01 -23.44
N PHE A 430 0.28 18.61 -22.93
CA PHE A 430 -0.97 18.66 -23.71
C PHE A 430 -1.30 20.09 -24.12
N PRO A 431 -1.74 20.32 -25.37
CA PRO A 431 -2.02 21.64 -25.92
C PRO A 431 -3.20 22.36 -25.25
#